data_9885feb3c5a64f2b7b586fbd919bac06
#
_entry.id   9885feb3c5a64f2b7b586fbd919bac06
#
_cell.length_a   1.000
_cell.length_b   1.000
_cell.length_c   1.000
_cell.angle_alpha   90.00
_cell.angle_beta   90.00
_cell.angle_gamma   90.00
#
_symmetry.space_group_name_H-M   'P 1'
#
loop_
_entity.id
_entity.type
_entity.pdbx_description
1 polymer ?
#
loop_
_entity_poly.entity_id
_entity_poly.type
_entity_poly.pdbx_seq_one_letter_code
_entity_poly.pdbx_strand_id
1 'polypeptide(L)'
;MDFEGIDMLDLFAGTGGIGIECVSRGAREVTAVEIAHVQQNWIISCCRQLGIRNLSVIRGDVFKFLSACRTKYDLIFADPPYALEQLPTLPDVILGQDILKEDGWLVIEH
;
A
#
# COMPACT_ATOMS: atom_id res chain seq x y z
N MET A 1 2.27 -9.55 -14.04
CA MET A 1 0.97 -9.35 -13.37
C MET A 1 0.13 -8.37 -14.16
N ASP A 2 -1.13 -8.68 -14.35
CA ASP A 2 -2.09 -7.75 -14.93
C ASP A 2 -2.71 -6.91 -13.80
N PHE A 3 -2.61 -5.58 -13.91
CA PHE A 3 -3.11 -4.65 -12.89
C PHE A 3 -4.61 -4.34 -13.03
N GLU A 4 -5.22 -4.77 -14.12
CA GLU A 4 -6.64 -4.49 -14.37
C GLU A 4 -7.53 -5.15 -13.31
N GLY A 5 -8.32 -4.33 -12.61
CA GLY A 5 -9.31 -4.81 -11.65
C GLY A 5 -8.76 -5.30 -10.31
N ILE A 6 -7.46 -5.12 -10.02
CA ILE A 6 -6.87 -5.61 -8.77
C ILE A 6 -7.11 -4.66 -7.59
N ASP A 7 -7.09 -5.24 -6.39
CA ASP A 7 -7.01 -4.50 -5.13
C ASP A 7 -5.56 -4.48 -4.65
N MET A 8 -5.02 -3.30 -4.43
CA MET A 8 -3.61 -3.12 -4.10
C MET A 8 -3.45 -2.42 -2.75
N LEU A 9 -2.51 -2.92 -1.95
CA LEU A 9 -2.09 -2.31 -0.69
C LEU A 9 -0.65 -1.80 -0.85
N ASP A 10 -0.46 -0.51 -0.61
CA ASP A 10 0.83 0.16 -0.70
C ASP A 10 1.27 0.55 0.71
N LEU A 11 2.18 -0.23 1.27
CA LEU A 11 2.71 -0.01 2.61
C LEU A 11 3.95 0.88 2.52
N PHE A 12 4.06 1.86 3.42
CA PHE A 12 5.11 2.89 3.38
C PHE A 12 5.04 3.67 2.06
N ALA A 13 3.87 4.23 1.77
CA ALA A 13 3.55 4.73 0.43
C ALA A 13 4.42 5.90 -0.04
N GLY A 14 5.00 6.67 0.87
CA GLY A 14 5.84 7.81 0.52
C GLY A 14 5.07 8.83 -0.32
N THR A 15 5.53 9.10 -1.53
CA THR A 15 4.87 10.03 -2.44
C THR A 15 3.65 9.44 -3.15
N GLY A 16 3.40 8.13 -2.97
CA GLY A 16 2.26 7.46 -3.58
C GLY A 16 2.44 7.07 -5.04
N GLY A 17 3.65 7.20 -5.57
CA GLY A 17 3.90 6.96 -7.00
C GLY A 17 3.51 5.56 -7.48
N ILE A 18 3.80 4.54 -6.68
CA ILE A 18 3.46 3.15 -7.02
C ILE A 18 1.94 2.96 -7.05
N GLY A 19 1.23 3.45 -6.03
CA GLY A 19 -0.23 3.32 -5.98
C GLY A 19 -0.92 4.06 -7.12
N ILE A 20 -0.46 5.27 -7.41
CA ILE A 20 -1.00 6.08 -8.52
C ILE A 20 -0.75 5.37 -9.86
N GLU A 21 0.43 4.79 -10.05
CA GLU A 21 0.73 4.01 -11.26
C GLU A 21 -0.21 2.81 -11.39
N CYS A 22 -0.50 2.11 -10.30
CA CYS A 22 -1.44 0.99 -10.33
C CYS A 22 -2.85 1.44 -10.73
N VAL A 23 -3.30 2.60 -10.24
CA VAL A 23 -4.58 3.18 -10.67
C VAL A 23 -4.57 3.43 -12.17
N SER A 24 -3.50 4.03 -12.70
CA SER A 24 -3.40 4.33 -14.12
C SER A 24 -3.41 3.08 -14.99
N ARG A 25 -3.02 1.94 -14.43
CA ARG A 25 -3.04 0.63 -15.10
C ARG A 25 -4.30 -0.17 -14.85
N GLY A 26 -5.32 0.43 -14.25
CA GLY A 26 -6.64 -0.16 -14.13
C GLY A 26 -6.95 -0.84 -12.80
N ALA A 27 -6.16 -0.63 -11.75
CA ALA A 27 -6.47 -1.17 -10.43
C ALA A 27 -7.88 -0.73 -9.99
N ARG A 28 -8.60 -1.64 -9.32
CA ARG A 28 -9.95 -1.35 -8.83
C ARG A 28 -9.91 -0.43 -7.62
N GLU A 29 -9.09 -0.77 -6.64
CA GLU A 29 -8.91 0.00 -5.40
C GLU A 29 -7.46 -0.05 -4.96
N VAL A 30 -6.94 1.09 -4.52
CA VAL A 30 -5.61 1.18 -3.91
C VAL A 30 -5.75 1.76 -2.51
N THR A 31 -5.15 1.09 -1.53
CA THR A 31 -5.03 1.58 -0.16
C THR A 31 -3.57 1.89 0.11
N ALA A 32 -3.27 3.14 0.40
CA ALA A 32 -1.91 3.61 0.67
C ALA A 32 -1.77 3.94 2.15
N VAL A 33 -0.83 3.31 2.84
CA VAL A 33 -0.57 3.53 4.26
C VAL A 33 0.69 4.37 4.41
N GLU A 34 0.57 5.52 5.06
CA GLU A 34 1.67 6.45 5.21
C GLU A 34 1.58 7.18 6.56
N ILE A 35 2.68 7.23 7.30
CA ILE A 35 2.72 7.86 8.62
C ILE A 35 3.05 9.36 8.56
N ALA A 36 3.77 9.81 7.54
CA ALA A 36 4.23 11.20 7.45
C ALA A 36 3.16 12.12 6.87
N HIS A 37 2.80 13.17 7.62
CA HIS A 37 1.75 14.11 7.21
C HIS A 37 2.03 14.79 5.86
N VAL A 38 3.27 15.19 5.62
CA VAL A 38 3.66 15.85 4.38
C VAL A 38 3.39 14.92 3.19
N GLN A 39 3.77 13.65 3.32
CA GLN A 39 3.56 12.66 2.27
C GLN A 39 2.09 12.35 2.07
N GLN A 40 1.31 12.22 3.15
CA GLN A 40 -0.13 12.01 3.06
C GLN A 40 -0.80 13.13 2.26
N ASN A 41 -0.48 14.37 2.60
CA ASN A 41 -1.05 15.54 1.92
C ASN A 41 -0.64 15.60 0.45
N TRP A 42 0.58 15.21 0.15
CA TRP A 42 1.07 15.14 -1.23
C TRP A 42 0.27 14.13 -2.06
N ILE A 43 0.08 12.92 -1.52
CA ILE A 43 -0.70 11.88 -2.21
C ILE A 43 -2.13 12.37 -2.46
N ILE A 44 -2.78 12.92 -1.45
CA ILE A 44 -4.15 13.43 -1.56
C ILE A 44 -4.24 14.52 -2.61
N SER A 45 -3.29 15.44 -2.63
CA SER A 45 -3.23 16.53 -3.61
C SER A 45 -3.06 15.99 -5.02
N CYS A 46 -2.14 15.04 -5.22
CA CYS A 46 -1.93 14.42 -6.54
C CYS A 46 -3.19 13.72 -7.03
N CYS A 47 -3.86 12.95 -6.16
CA CYS A 47 -5.09 12.27 -6.53
C CYS A 47 -6.18 13.26 -6.92
N ARG A 48 -6.30 14.35 -6.19
CA ARG A 48 -7.28 15.40 -6.50
C ARG A 48 -7.02 16.03 -7.86
N GLN A 49 -5.76 16.36 -8.15
CA GLN A 49 -5.38 16.96 -9.45
C GLN A 49 -5.61 16.01 -10.63
N LEU A 50 -5.39 14.71 -10.41
CA LEU A 50 -5.53 13.70 -11.44
C LEU A 50 -6.95 13.13 -11.55
N GLY A 51 -7.86 13.54 -10.66
CA GLY A 51 -9.24 13.02 -10.65
C GLY A 51 -9.34 11.58 -10.17
N ILE A 52 -8.37 11.10 -9.40
CA ILE A 52 -8.35 9.75 -8.87
C ILE A 52 -9.28 9.66 -7.65
N ARG A 53 -10.22 8.70 -7.69
CA ARG A 53 -11.19 8.50 -6.61
C ARG A 53 -11.08 7.14 -5.93
N ASN A 54 -10.31 6.23 -6.52
CA ASN A 54 -10.17 4.85 -6.04
C ASN A 54 -8.82 4.59 -5.37
N LEU A 55 -8.19 5.63 -4.82
CA LEU A 55 -7.03 5.52 -3.95
C LEU A 55 -7.37 6.20 -2.63
N SER A 56 -7.24 5.45 -1.54
CA SER A 56 -7.48 5.95 -0.18
C SER A 56 -6.18 5.99 0.60
N VAL A 57 -5.95 7.08 1.31
CA VAL A 57 -4.78 7.23 2.17
C VAL A 57 -5.16 6.89 3.61
N ILE A 58 -4.51 5.89 4.18
CA ILE A 58 -4.62 5.55 5.60
C ILE A 58 -3.49 6.24 6.33
N ARG A 59 -3.84 7.09 7.28
CA ARG A 59 -2.87 7.87 8.05
C ARG A 59 -2.45 7.08 9.27
N GLY A 60 -1.22 6.64 9.31
CA GLY A 60 -0.73 5.96 10.49
C GLY A 60 0.41 4.99 10.23
N ASP A 61 0.74 4.27 11.29
CA ASP A 61 1.82 3.30 11.30
C ASP A 61 1.40 2.00 10.59
N VAL A 62 2.30 1.49 9.75
CA VAL A 62 2.06 0.26 8.97
C VAL A 62 1.74 -0.93 9.87
N PHE A 63 2.48 -1.13 10.97
CA PHE A 63 2.27 -2.28 11.84
C PHE A 63 0.94 -2.23 12.56
N LYS A 64 0.50 -1.03 12.96
CA LYS A 64 -0.83 -0.85 13.55
C LYS A 64 -1.92 -1.13 12.52
N PHE A 65 -1.74 -0.64 11.30
CA PHE A 65 -2.67 -0.94 10.22
C PHE A 65 -2.78 -2.44 9.99
N LEU A 66 -1.65 -3.13 9.86
CA LEU A 66 -1.62 -4.57 9.61
C LEU A 66 -2.32 -5.36 10.72
N SER A 67 -2.14 -4.96 11.97
CA SER A 67 -2.75 -5.67 13.10
C SER A 67 -4.29 -5.64 13.07
N ALA A 68 -4.87 -4.63 12.45
CA ALA A 68 -6.31 -4.45 12.36
C ALA A 68 -6.90 -4.81 11.00
N CYS A 69 -6.06 -5.03 10.00
CA CYS A 69 -6.50 -5.27 8.63
C CYS A 69 -7.17 -6.64 8.48
N ARG A 70 -8.35 -6.65 7.84
CA ARG A 70 -9.10 -7.86 7.52
C ARG A 70 -9.43 -7.96 6.04
N THR A 71 -9.08 -6.95 5.26
CA THR A 71 -9.27 -6.91 3.81
C THR A 71 -8.16 -7.69 3.13
N LYS A 72 -8.50 -8.40 2.06
CA LYS A 72 -7.52 -9.14 1.26
C LYS A 72 -7.19 -8.38 -0.01
N TYR A 73 -5.93 -8.45 -0.42
CA TYR A 73 -5.40 -7.74 -1.58
C TYR A 73 -4.78 -8.70 -2.60
N ASP A 74 -4.84 -8.29 -3.87
CA ASP A 74 -4.17 -9.00 -4.98
C ASP A 74 -2.67 -8.70 -5.02
N LEU A 75 -2.30 -7.47 -4.65
CA LEU A 75 -0.92 -7.02 -4.62
C LEU A 75 -0.67 -6.26 -3.33
N ILE A 76 0.36 -6.66 -2.61
CA ILE A 76 0.86 -5.91 -1.46
C ILE A 76 2.29 -5.49 -1.79
N PHE A 77 2.52 -4.19 -1.83
CA PHE A 77 3.84 -3.61 -2.07
C PHE A 77 4.31 -2.87 -0.83
N ALA A 78 5.56 -3.06 -0.46
CA ALA A 78 6.17 -2.37 0.68
C ALA A 78 7.57 -1.86 0.33
N ASP A 79 7.82 -0.59 0.58
CA ASP A 79 9.14 0.04 0.43
C ASP A 79 9.53 0.69 1.76
N PRO A 80 9.89 -0.14 2.79
CA PRO A 80 10.17 0.36 4.12
C PRO A 80 11.50 1.10 4.19
N PRO A 81 11.64 2.06 5.13
CA PRO A 81 12.93 2.73 5.34
C PRO A 81 13.97 1.74 5.87
N TYR A 82 15.22 1.90 5.45
CA TYR A 82 16.32 1.01 5.86
C TYR A 82 16.52 0.97 7.38
N ALA A 83 16.25 2.07 8.08
CA ALA A 83 16.45 2.18 9.52
C ALA A 83 15.33 1.55 10.34
N LEU A 84 14.31 0.95 9.70
CA LEU A 84 13.21 0.33 10.40
C LEU A 84 13.67 -0.91 11.15
N GLU A 85 13.59 -0.90 12.48
CA GLU A 85 14.03 -2.02 13.32
C GLU A 85 13.23 -3.29 13.06
N GLN A 86 11.92 -3.15 12.77
CA GLN A 86 11.03 -4.27 12.53
C GLN A 86 11.11 -4.81 11.11
N LEU A 87 11.99 -4.26 10.26
CA LEU A 87 12.09 -4.68 8.86
C LEU A 87 12.22 -6.20 8.68
N PRO A 88 13.07 -6.91 9.46
CA PRO A 88 13.20 -8.35 9.31
C PRO A 88 11.92 -9.14 9.60
N THR A 89 11.00 -8.58 10.39
CA THR A 89 9.75 -9.24 10.75
C THR A 89 8.62 -8.95 9.76
N LEU A 90 8.78 -7.96 8.89
CA LEU A 90 7.70 -7.47 8.03
C LEU A 90 7.07 -8.54 7.16
N PRO A 91 7.83 -9.40 6.46
CA PRO A 91 7.22 -10.44 5.64
C PRO A 91 6.33 -11.38 6.45
N ASP A 92 6.79 -11.80 7.62
CA ASP A 92 6.05 -12.73 8.48
C ASP A 92 4.78 -12.07 9.03
N VAL A 93 4.86 -10.79 9.38
CA VAL A 93 3.69 -10.05 9.87
C VAL A 93 2.63 -9.95 8.76
N ILE A 94 3.03 -9.62 7.55
CA ILE A 94 2.10 -9.51 6.41
C ILE A 94 1.45 -10.87 6.12
N LEU A 95 2.27 -11.91 5.98
CA LEU A 95 1.78 -13.24 5.63
C LEU A 95 0.94 -13.85 6.76
N GLY A 96 1.30 -13.59 8.00
CA GLY A 96 0.55 -14.08 9.17
C GLY A 96 -0.82 -13.45 9.34
N GLN A 97 -1.06 -12.30 8.74
CA GLN A 97 -2.33 -11.58 8.87
C GLN A 97 -3.41 -12.08 7.89
N ASP A 98 -3.05 -12.93 6.95
CA ASP A 98 -3.98 -13.49 5.96
C ASP A 98 -4.70 -12.40 5.14
N ILE A 99 -3.93 -11.45 4.65
CA ILE A 99 -4.43 -10.32 3.85
C ILE A 99 -4.01 -10.38 2.39
N LEU A 100 -3.36 -11.45 1.98
CA LEU A 100 -2.99 -11.67 0.59
C LEU A 100 -3.95 -12.71 -0.01
N LYS A 101 -4.58 -12.35 -1.12
CA LYS A 101 -5.47 -13.28 -1.83
C LYS A 101 -4.68 -14.46 -2.37
N GLU A 102 -5.38 -15.60 -2.58
CA GLU A 102 -4.80 -16.72 -3.29
C GLU A 102 -4.30 -16.24 -4.66
N ASP A 103 -3.09 -16.64 -5.04
CA ASP A 103 -2.39 -16.16 -6.24
C ASP A 103 -2.00 -14.68 -6.20
N GLY A 104 -2.11 -14.03 -5.05
CA GLY A 104 -1.66 -12.65 -4.88
C GLY A 104 -0.14 -12.52 -4.82
N TRP A 105 0.34 -11.30 -5.00
CA TRP A 105 1.77 -10.99 -5.01
C TRP A 105 2.14 -10.11 -3.82
N LEU A 106 3.21 -10.49 -3.14
CA LEU A 106 3.85 -9.66 -2.11
C LEU A 106 5.22 -9.23 -2.64
N VAL A 107 5.44 -7.92 -2.75
CA VAL A 107 6.70 -7.33 -3.20
C VAL A 107 7.23 -6.42 -2.11
N ILE A 108 8.41 -6.74 -1.58
CA ILE A 108 9.09 -5.91 -0.58
C ILE A 108 10.40 -5.44 -1.16
N GLU A 109 10.56 -4.14 -1.28
CA GLU A 109 11.81 -3.50 -1.71
C GLU A 109 12.74 -3.32 -0.52
N HIS A 110 14.04 -3.49 -0.73
CA HIS A 110 15.04 -3.22 0.32
C HIS A 110 16.45 -3.05 -0.24
#